data_e100adae3032d0546745bad937040ed5
#
_entry.id   e100adae3032d0546745bad937040ed5
#
_cell.length_a   1.000
_cell.length_b   1.000
_cell.length_c   1.000
_cell.angle_alpha   90.00
_cell.angle_beta   90.00
_cell.angle_gamma   90.00
#
_symmetry.space_group_name_H-M   'P 1'
#
loop_
_entity.id
_entity.type
_entity.pdbx_description
1 polymer ?
#
loop_
_entity_poly.entity_id
_entity_poly.type
_entity_poly.pdbx_seq_one_letter_code
_entity_poly.pdbx_strand_id
1 'polypeptide(L)'
;MTRYYFIIQIVLVLSQQVVAQSISQWRGPDRNGVFPESGLLKSWPEDGPELLWVNDNLGRGLSSVSVTDKEIFAAGLDDSTEYLSVLDFDGNQLWRLSYGLGGKTSYPDTRCTPTVEGDRIYLISGRGKVVCINSSERKIQWEVPAFEKFHGKHWIWGIAESPLLVDDKVIYTPAGHQTTMVALDKYTGETVWETQSLNDTSSFASPILIHFGGKKIIVNLTINYLLGVDAHDGQIIWNVKYSDIQTPTFHLWAPRNNTITPLYHDGYLFITSGYDHVGVMFKLTDEGNDIQQVWTNSTLDCHHGQVVRVGQYIYGTNWIDNRTGNWCCVDWNTGETMYEKEWYTKGSIIAADNMLYCYEERRGNFALVEPSPDDFKIISSFRVTEGMGPHWAQPVIHNGVLYIRHGNALMAYDLTSSLP
;
A
#
# COMPACT_ATOMS: atom_id res chain seq x y z
N MET A 1 -27.46 -19.00 70.86
CA MET A 1 -26.42 -18.23 70.08
C MET A 1 -26.26 -18.91 68.74
N THR A 2 -26.91 -18.42 67.71
CA THR A 2 -26.88 -18.99 66.36
C THR A 2 -25.85 -18.20 65.52
N ARG A 3 -24.78 -18.86 65.14
CA ARG A 3 -23.70 -18.25 64.24
C ARG A 3 -24.12 -18.38 62.79
N TYR A 4 -24.32 -17.27 62.14
CA TYR A 4 -24.46 -17.18 60.66
C TYR A 4 -23.09 -17.12 60.04
N TYR A 5 -22.75 -18.08 59.14
CA TYR A 5 -21.59 -18.03 58.24
C TYR A 5 -21.99 -17.35 56.93
N PHE A 6 -21.41 -16.22 56.64
CA PHE A 6 -21.51 -15.59 55.33
C PHE A 6 -20.46 -16.24 54.41
N ILE A 7 -20.91 -16.92 53.35
CA ILE A 7 -20.07 -17.41 52.29
C ILE A 7 -20.01 -16.29 51.23
N ILE A 8 -18.84 -15.65 51.11
CA ILE A 8 -18.56 -14.69 50.01
C ILE A 8 -18.10 -15.52 48.81
N GLN A 9 -18.94 -15.63 47.77
CA GLN A 9 -18.54 -16.13 46.45
C GLN A 9 -17.80 -15.02 45.71
N ILE A 10 -16.50 -15.18 45.56
CA ILE A 10 -15.69 -14.32 44.63
C ILE A 10 -15.90 -14.84 43.20
N VAL A 11 -16.68 -14.12 42.43
CA VAL A 11 -16.79 -14.35 40.96
C VAL A 11 -15.56 -13.74 40.31
N LEU A 12 -14.61 -14.58 39.92
CA LEU A 12 -13.49 -14.16 39.04
C LEU A 12 -14.05 -13.93 37.64
N VAL A 13 -14.24 -12.67 37.25
CA VAL A 13 -14.51 -12.29 35.88
C VAL A 13 -13.15 -12.31 35.15
N LEU A 14 -12.87 -13.40 34.45
CA LEU A 14 -11.77 -13.46 33.45
C LEU A 14 -12.15 -12.56 32.28
N SER A 15 -11.65 -11.33 32.27
CA SER A 15 -11.67 -10.49 31.08
C SER A 15 -10.73 -11.13 30.05
N GLN A 16 -11.28 -11.84 29.09
CA GLN A 16 -10.52 -12.17 27.88
C GLN A 16 -10.23 -10.85 27.18
N GLN A 17 -8.99 -10.40 27.24
CA GLN A 17 -8.52 -9.36 26.35
C GLN A 17 -8.55 -9.96 24.93
N VAL A 18 -9.52 -9.56 24.15
CA VAL A 18 -9.49 -9.77 22.69
C VAL A 18 -8.33 -8.92 22.19
N VAL A 19 -7.17 -9.53 22.02
CA VAL A 19 -6.05 -8.91 21.29
C VAL A 19 -6.56 -8.75 19.87
N ALA A 20 -6.79 -7.52 19.44
CA ALA A 20 -7.11 -7.24 18.04
C ALA A 20 -6.00 -7.85 17.18
N GLN A 21 -6.36 -8.75 16.27
CA GLN A 21 -5.40 -9.35 15.36
C GLN A 21 -4.80 -8.23 14.50
N SER A 22 -3.48 -8.15 14.45
CA SER A 22 -2.79 -7.19 13.59
C SER A 22 -3.05 -7.54 12.11
N ILE A 23 -3.39 -6.52 11.33
CA ILE A 23 -3.55 -6.67 9.88
C ILE A 23 -2.20 -6.39 9.22
N SER A 24 -1.67 -7.38 8.48
CA SER A 24 -0.53 -7.17 7.58
C SER A 24 -1.04 -6.85 6.17
N GLN A 25 -0.60 -5.73 5.62
CA GLN A 25 -1.19 -5.19 4.40
C GLN A 25 -0.22 -4.28 3.62
N TRP A 26 -0.68 -3.83 2.46
CA TRP A 26 0.00 -2.86 1.62
C TRP A 26 0.48 -1.63 2.40
N ARG A 27 1.81 -1.36 2.33
CA ARG A 27 2.47 -0.19 2.92
C ARG A 27 2.38 -0.08 4.45
N GLY A 28 2.33 -1.21 5.15
CA GLY A 28 2.34 -1.26 6.61
C GLY A 28 0.97 -1.03 7.26
N PRO A 29 0.93 -0.93 8.60
CA PRO A 29 -0.33 -0.92 9.35
C PRO A 29 -1.32 0.17 8.94
N ASP A 30 -0.81 1.36 8.67
CA ASP A 30 -1.62 2.54 8.32
C ASP A 30 -1.65 2.85 6.82
N ARG A 31 -1.12 1.97 5.98
CA ARG A 31 -0.99 2.15 4.51
C ARG A 31 -0.27 3.44 4.09
N ASN A 32 0.56 3.99 4.96
CA ASN A 32 1.27 5.25 4.77
C ASN A 32 2.77 5.09 4.43
N GLY A 33 3.26 3.84 4.41
CA GLY A 33 4.67 3.51 4.14
C GLY A 33 5.61 3.75 5.32
N VAL A 34 5.08 4.01 6.52
CA VAL A 34 5.86 4.14 7.74
C VAL A 34 5.71 2.84 8.54
N PHE A 35 6.83 2.19 8.84
CA PHE A 35 6.86 0.96 9.63
C PHE A 35 7.26 1.28 11.07
N PRO A 36 6.51 0.79 12.09
CA PRO A 36 6.73 1.11 13.49
C PRO A 36 7.90 0.30 14.09
N GLU A 37 9.04 0.38 13.46
CA GLU A 37 10.28 -0.29 13.88
C GLU A 37 11.19 0.66 14.64
N SER A 38 12.08 0.11 15.45
CA SER A 38 13.08 0.85 16.21
C SER A 38 14.35 0.03 16.43
N GLY A 39 15.48 0.70 16.70
CA GLY A 39 16.76 0.02 16.92
C GLY A 39 17.40 -0.51 15.65
N LEU A 40 17.01 0.02 14.49
CA LEU A 40 17.56 -0.36 13.20
C LEU A 40 18.92 0.28 12.95
N LEU A 41 19.76 -0.38 12.14
CA LEU A 41 21.04 0.15 11.68
C LEU A 41 20.90 1.54 11.07
N LYS A 42 21.72 2.47 11.50
CA LYS A 42 21.78 3.84 10.99
C LYS A 42 22.82 4.06 9.90
N SER A 43 23.55 3.02 9.56
CA SER A 43 24.48 2.95 8.41
C SER A 43 24.73 1.50 8.06
N TRP A 44 25.08 1.23 6.80
CA TRP A 44 25.44 -0.09 6.30
C TRP A 44 26.84 -0.08 5.72
N PRO A 45 27.51 -1.25 5.65
CA PRO A 45 28.72 -1.43 4.84
C PRO A 45 28.48 -1.11 3.35
N GLU A 46 29.56 -1.05 2.58
CA GLU A 46 29.49 -0.75 1.14
C GLU A 46 28.67 -1.79 0.36
N ASP A 47 28.67 -3.05 0.81
CA ASP A 47 27.89 -4.15 0.22
C ASP A 47 26.44 -4.21 0.74
N GLY A 48 26.03 -3.28 1.60
CA GLY A 48 24.70 -3.25 2.22
C GLY A 48 24.60 -3.98 3.55
N PRO A 49 23.38 -4.11 4.11
CA PRO A 49 23.13 -4.93 5.28
C PRO A 49 23.30 -6.41 4.96
N GLU A 50 23.45 -7.25 5.99
CA GLU A 50 23.63 -8.69 5.83
C GLU A 50 22.45 -9.32 5.08
N LEU A 51 22.73 -10.00 3.96
CA LEU A 51 21.74 -10.77 3.22
C LEU A 51 21.51 -12.10 3.92
N LEU A 52 20.33 -12.30 4.50
CA LEU A 52 19.96 -13.52 5.21
C LEU A 52 19.64 -14.66 4.23
N TRP A 53 18.82 -14.37 3.23
CA TRP A 53 18.44 -15.36 2.21
C TRP A 53 17.84 -14.69 0.96
N VAL A 54 17.78 -15.49 -0.12
CA VAL A 54 17.10 -15.19 -1.37
C VAL A 54 16.17 -16.35 -1.72
N ASN A 55 14.91 -16.04 -2.07
CA ASN A 55 13.99 -16.97 -2.73
C ASN A 55 13.63 -16.43 -4.10
N ASP A 56 13.96 -17.13 -5.18
CA ASP A 56 13.78 -16.70 -6.58
C ASP A 56 12.65 -17.46 -7.31
N ASN A 57 11.80 -18.20 -6.57
CA ASN A 57 10.77 -19.07 -7.11
C ASN A 57 9.33 -18.57 -6.88
N LEU A 58 9.15 -17.25 -6.64
CA LEU A 58 7.82 -16.70 -6.34
C LEU A 58 6.93 -16.50 -7.56
N GLY A 59 7.48 -16.65 -8.78
CA GLY A 59 6.83 -16.18 -9.99
C GLY A 59 6.92 -14.65 -10.12
N ARG A 60 6.62 -14.13 -11.31
CA ARG A 60 6.78 -12.69 -11.60
C ARG A 60 5.77 -11.86 -10.82
N GLY A 61 6.24 -10.75 -10.24
CA GLY A 61 5.38 -9.84 -9.50
C GLY A 61 6.01 -8.47 -9.26
N LEU A 62 5.14 -7.47 -9.20
CA LEU A 62 5.45 -6.07 -8.89
C LEU A 62 4.82 -5.65 -7.56
N SER A 63 4.07 -6.56 -6.92
CA SER A 63 3.49 -6.35 -5.60
C SER A 63 4.55 -6.45 -4.51
N SER A 64 4.28 -5.80 -3.41
CA SER A 64 4.99 -6.02 -2.15
C SER A 64 4.64 -7.38 -1.54
N VAL A 65 5.27 -7.70 -0.43
CA VAL A 65 4.90 -8.85 0.42
C VAL A 65 4.12 -8.37 1.64
N SER A 66 3.34 -9.27 2.25
CA SER A 66 2.81 -9.07 3.59
C SER A 66 3.51 -10.00 4.56
N VAL A 67 3.92 -9.46 5.69
CA VAL A 67 4.66 -10.21 6.72
C VAL A 67 3.87 -10.15 8.02
N THR A 68 3.61 -11.31 8.62
CA THR A 68 2.99 -11.45 9.94
C THR A 68 4.03 -11.98 10.92
N ASP A 69 3.65 -12.17 12.17
CA ASP A 69 4.54 -12.80 13.16
C ASP A 69 4.77 -14.31 12.93
N LYS A 70 4.22 -14.89 11.85
CA LYS A 70 4.29 -16.32 11.57
C LYS A 70 4.86 -16.65 10.19
N GLU A 71 4.48 -15.91 9.18
CA GLU A 71 4.69 -16.27 7.78
C GLU A 71 4.80 -15.02 6.89
N ILE A 72 5.39 -15.20 5.73
CA ILE A 72 5.53 -14.21 4.66
C ILE A 72 4.62 -14.62 3.49
N PHE A 73 3.86 -13.68 2.95
CA PHE A 73 2.87 -13.88 1.90
C PHE A 73 3.25 -13.09 0.66
N ALA A 74 3.45 -13.77 -0.46
CA ALA A 74 3.85 -13.16 -1.73
C ALA A 74 2.94 -13.65 -2.87
N ALA A 75 2.39 -12.71 -3.64
CA ALA A 75 1.66 -13.04 -4.88
C ALA A 75 2.63 -13.12 -6.06
N GLY A 76 2.47 -14.07 -6.97
CA GLY A 76 3.32 -14.24 -8.14
C GLY A 76 2.57 -14.80 -9.34
N LEU A 77 3.08 -14.54 -10.55
CA LEU A 77 2.52 -15.00 -11.82
C LEU A 77 3.45 -16.01 -12.49
N ASP A 78 2.93 -17.20 -12.80
CA ASP A 78 3.54 -18.14 -13.71
C ASP A 78 2.63 -18.35 -14.91
N ASP A 79 3.17 -18.20 -16.09
CA ASP A 79 2.44 -18.17 -17.34
C ASP A 79 1.27 -17.16 -17.30
N SER A 80 0.05 -17.63 -17.10
CA SER A 80 -1.16 -16.82 -16.99
C SER A 80 -1.89 -16.98 -15.65
N THR A 81 -1.33 -17.75 -14.72
CA THR A 81 -1.95 -18.08 -13.42
C THR A 81 -1.27 -17.36 -12.30
N GLU A 82 -2.05 -16.71 -11.46
CA GLU A 82 -1.58 -16.05 -10.24
C GLU A 82 -1.62 -17.02 -9.06
N TYR A 83 -0.55 -17.01 -8.29
CA TYR A 83 -0.35 -17.83 -7.10
C TYR A 83 -0.03 -16.98 -5.89
N LEU A 84 -0.54 -17.41 -4.76
CA LEU A 84 -0.04 -17.02 -3.44
C LEU A 84 1.01 -18.05 -3.01
N SER A 85 2.21 -17.60 -2.74
CA SER A 85 3.28 -18.36 -2.09
C SER A 85 3.41 -17.91 -0.63
N VAL A 86 3.47 -18.86 0.28
CA VAL A 86 3.67 -18.59 1.71
C VAL A 86 5.00 -19.18 2.14
N LEU A 87 5.81 -18.35 2.79
CA LEU A 87 7.18 -18.69 3.20
C LEU A 87 7.32 -18.62 4.73
N ASP A 88 8.29 -19.38 5.24
CA ASP A 88 8.82 -19.18 6.59
C ASP A 88 9.84 -18.01 6.62
N PHE A 89 10.38 -17.71 7.80
CA PHE A 89 11.37 -16.63 7.96
C PHE A 89 12.77 -16.98 7.47
N ASP A 90 13.02 -18.24 7.12
CA ASP A 90 14.24 -18.69 6.46
C ASP A 90 14.13 -18.63 4.92
N GLY A 91 12.99 -18.14 4.40
CA GLY A 91 12.72 -18.00 2.98
C GLY A 91 12.27 -19.29 2.29
N ASN A 92 12.00 -20.39 3.04
CA ASN A 92 11.52 -21.64 2.46
C ASN A 92 10.03 -21.56 2.15
N GLN A 93 9.63 -22.02 0.99
CA GLN A 93 8.20 -22.07 0.62
C GLN A 93 7.49 -23.18 1.40
N LEU A 94 6.56 -22.78 2.29
CA LEU A 94 5.73 -23.69 3.07
C LEU A 94 4.61 -24.31 2.23
N TRP A 95 3.96 -23.49 1.41
CA TRP A 95 2.92 -23.91 0.48
C TRP A 95 2.68 -22.85 -0.60
N ARG A 96 1.94 -23.26 -1.64
CA ARG A 96 1.57 -22.40 -2.74
C ARG A 96 0.17 -22.76 -3.23
N LEU A 97 -0.65 -21.75 -3.58
CA LEU A 97 -2.03 -21.94 -4.03
C LEU A 97 -2.35 -20.99 -5.19
N SER A 98 -2.95 -21.50 -6.27
CA SER A 98 -3.47 -20.66 -7.34
C SER A 98 -4.76 -19.97 -6.90
N TYR A 99 -4.89 -18.65 -7.19
CA TYR A 99 -6.07 -17.89 -6.80
C TYR A 99 -6.76 -17.17 -7.95
N GLY A 100 -6.11 -17.01 -9.09
CA GLY A 100 -6.72 -16.30 -10.20
C GLY A 100 -5.91 -16.36 -11.48
N LEU A 101 -6.30 -15.52 -12.42
CA LEU A 101 -5.61 -15.33 -13.69
C LEU A 101 -5.01 -13.93 -13.72
N GLY A 102 -3.79 -13.85 -14.23
CA GLY A 102 -3.09 -12.59 -14.47
C GLY A 102 -3.79 -11.69 -15.49
N GLY A 103 -3.49 -10.41 -15.42
CA GLY A 103 -4.01 -9.42 -16.36
C GLY A 103 -3.57 -9.70 -17.80
N LYS A 104 -4.38 -9.24 -18.77
CA LYS A 104 -4.05 -9.27 -20.21
C LYS A 104 -3.44 -7.93 -20.64
N THR A 105 -2.32 -7.56 -20.05
CA THR A 105 -1.70 -6.24 -20.25
C THR A 105 -0.23 -6.38 -20.62
N SER A 106 0.42 -5.27 -20.98
CA SER A 106 1.86 -5.24 -21.28
C SER A 106 2.75 -5.59 -20.08
N TYR A 107 2.22 -5.45 -18.85
CA TYR A 107 2.88 -5.85 -17.60
C TYR A 107 1.92 -6.76 -16.84
N PRO A 108 1.85 -8.07 -17.20
CA PRO A 108 0.87 -9.00 -16.63
C PRO A 108 1.17 -9.43 -15.20
N ASP A 109 2.34 -9.08 -14.68
CA ASP A 109 2.86 -9.48 -13.38
C ASP A 109 1.90 -9.08 -12.23
N THR A 110 1.86 -9.86 -11.16
CA THR A 110 0.98 -9.58 -10.00
C THR A 110 1.30 -8.22 -9.37
N ARG A 111 0.27 -7.46 -9.00
CA ARG A 111 0.42 -6.12 -8.41
C ARG A 111 -0.30 -5.98 -7.07
N CYS A 112 -1.26 -6.83 -6.79
CA CYS A 112 -1.97 -6.87 -5.52
C CYS A 112 -1.06 -7.41 -4.42
N THR A 113 -0.84 -6.63 -3.37
CA THR A 113 -0.23 -7.12 -2.13
C THR A 113 -1.29 -7.82 -1.30
N PRO A 114 -1.03 -9.03 -0.78
CA PRO A 114 -1.97 -9.73 0.08
C PRO A 114 -2.35 -8.88 1.31
N THR A 115 -3.61 -8.92 1.74
CA THR A 115 -4.03 -8.37 3.02
C THR A 115 -4.36 -9.53 3.95
N VAL A 116 -3.68 -9.63 5.09
CA VAL A 116 -3.74 -10.78 6.00
C VAL A 116 -4.27 -10.37 7.36
N GLU A 117 -5.31 -11.05 7.81
CA GLU A 117 -5.89 -10.92 9.16
C GLU A 117 -6.05 -12.32 9.78
N GLY A 118 -5.23 -12.64 10.76
CA GLY A 118 -5.22 -13.97 11.36
C GLY A 118 -4.88 -15.07 10.36
N ASP A 119 -5.81 -15.97 10.14
CA ASP A 119 -5.69 -17.06 9.16
C ASP A 119 -6.36 -16.76 7.80
N ARG A 120 -6.86 -15.54 7.60
CA ARG A 120 -7.50 -15.12 6.34
C ARG A 120 -6.59 -14.21 5.53
N ILE A 121 -6.50 -14.53 4.25
CA ILE A 121 -5.69 -13.81 3.28
C ILE A 121 -6.61 -13.37 2.15
N TYR A 122 -6.61 -12.07 1.87
CA TYR A 122 -7.45 -11.46 0.84
C TYR A 122 -6.58 -10.95 -0.30
N LEU A 123 -7.00 -11.26 -1.53
CA LEU A 123 -6.29 -10.89 -2.76
C LEU A 123 -7.29 -10.46 -3.84
N ILE A 124 -6.81 -9.61 -4.74
CA ILE A 124 -7.49 -9.27 -5.99
C ILE A 124 -6.61 -9.74 -7.14
N SER A 125 -7.13 -10.61 -8.01
CA SER A 125 -6.39 -11.07 -9.18
C SER A 125 -6.28 -9.98 -10.26
N GLY A 126 -5.35 -10.14 -11.19
CA GLY A 126 -5.19 -9.23 -12.32
C GLY A 126 -6.41 -9.10 -13.23
N ARG A 127 -7.42 -9.97 -13.06
CA ARG A 127 -8.75 -9.87 -13.69
C ARG A 127 -9.87 -9.47 -12.73
N GLY A 128 -9.53 -8.98 -11.53
CA GLY A 128 -10.47 -8.44 -10.57
C GLY A 128 -11.38 -9.48 -9.90
N LYS A 129 -10.91 -10.71 -9.77
CA LYS A 129 -11.52 -11.67 -8.86
C LYS A 129 -11.00 -11.39 -7.46
N VAL A 130 -11.89 -11.17 -6.50
CA VAL A 130 -11.58 -11.04 -5.08
C VAL A 130 -11.67 -12.42 -4.44
N VAL A 131 -10.65 -12.81 -3.68
CA VAL A 131 -10.61 -14.12 -3.02
C VAL A 131 -10.27 -13.97 -1.55
N CYS A 132 -10.82 -14.88 -0.74
CA CYS A 132 -10.39 -15.14 0.63
C CYS A 132 -9.80 -16.55 0.71
N ILE A 133 -8.57 -16.66 1.17
CA ILE A 133 -7.86 -17.91 1.36
C ILE A 133 -7.68 -18.12 2.88
N ASN A 134 -7.92 -19.34 3.36
CA ASN A 134 -7.57 -19.72 4.71
C ASN A 134 -6.17 -20.34 4.72
N SER A 135 -5.23 -19.76 5.49
CA SER A 135 -3.84 -20.20 5.55
C SER A 135 -3.71 -21.56 6.24
N SER A 136 -4.48 -21.80 7.30
CA SER A 136 -4.44 -23.07 8.06
C SER A 136 -4.98 -24.25 7.23
N GLU A 137 -6.04 -24.02 6.45
CA GLU A 137 -6.64 -25.03 5.59
C GLU A 137 -6.00 -25.07 4.19
N ARG A 138 -5.21 -24.06 3.83
CA ARG A 138 -4.53 -23.89 2.53
C ARG A 138 -5.48 -23.98 1.34
N LYS A 139 -6.66 -23.34 1.48
CA LYS A 139 -7.71 -23.39 0.45
C LYS A 139 -8.48 -22.07 0.34
N ILE A 140 -9.07 -21.82 -0.81
CA ILE A 140 -10.00 -20.73 -1.03
C ILE A 140 -11.28 -21.01 -0.23
N GLN A 141 -11.68 -20.06 0.63
CA GLN A 141 -12.94 -20.09 1.39
C GLN A 141 -14.09 -19.56 0.56
N TRP A 142 -13.86 -18.46 -0.13
CA TRP A 142 -14.78 -17.87 -1.08
C TRP A 142 -14.03 -17.09 -2.16
N GLU A 143 -14.69 -16.94 -3.30
CA GLU A 143 -14.21 -16.11 -4.41
C GLU A 143 -15.37 -15.40 -5.08
N VAL A 144 -15.15 -14.15 -5.49
CA VAL A 144 -16.12 -13.33 -6.20
C VAL A 144 -15.47 -12.76 -7.46
N PRO A 145 -16.01 -13.02 -8.66
CA PRO A 145 -15.55 -12.38 -9.91
C PRO A 145 -16.03 -10.92 -9.93
N ALA A 146 -15.54 -10.12 -8.98
CA ALA A 146 -16.09 -8.82 -8.63
C ALA A 146 -16.02 -7.83 -9.79
N PHE A 147 -14.95 -7.83 -10.58
CA PHE A 147 -14.85 -6.97 -11.75
C PHE A 147 -15.95 -7.23 -12.77
N GLU A 148 -16.25 -8.50 -13.04
CA GLU A 148 -17.32 -8.91 -13.95
C GLU A 148 -18.71 -8.67 -13.34
N LYS A 149 -18.90 -9.10 -12.08
CA LYS A 149 -20.16 -8.95 -11.33
C LYS A 149 -20.65 -7.51 -11.25
N PHE A 150 -19.73 -6.56 -11.03
CA PHE A 150 -20.05 -5.14 -10.87
C PHE A 150 -19.79 -4.31 -12.14
N HIS A 151 -19.63 -4.95 -13.30
CA HIS A 151 -19.34 -4.29 -14.58
C HIS A 151 -18.20 -3.27 -14.48
N GLY A 152 -17.11 -3.69 -13.85
CA GLY A 152 -15.95 -2.85 -13.61
C GLY A 152 -15.30 -2.33 -14.88
N LYS A 153 -14.56 -1.24 -14.76
CA LYS A 153 -13.83 -0.63 -15.85
C LYS A 153 -12.42 -0.27 -15.38
N HIS A 154 -11.41 -0.87 -16.00
CA HIS A 154 -10.01 -0.57 -15.74
C HIS A 154 -9.32 0.08 -16.95
N TRP A 155 -8.18 0.72 -16.69
CA TRP A 155 -7.32 1.26 -17.74
C TRP A 155 -6.56 0.12 -18.45
N ILE A 156 -5.88 0.46 -19.57
CA ILE A 156 -5.17 -0.50 -20.42
C ILE A 156 -4.13 -1.36 -19.70
N TRP A 157 -3.62 -0.93 -18.55
CA TRP A 157 -2.64 -1.67 -17.76
C TRP A 157 -3.25 -2.56 -16.66
N GLY A 158 -4.58 -2.68 -16.58
CA GLY A 158 -5.27 -3.63 -15.71
C GLY A 158 -5.46 -3.14 -14.28
N ILE A 159 -5.41 -4.05 -13.31
CA ILE A 159 -5.76 -3.85 -11.91
C ILE A 159 -4.51 -3.96 -11.03
N ALA A 160 -4.36 -3.09 -10.04
CA ALA A 160 -3.24 -3.09 -9.10
C ALA A 160 -3.65 -2.86 -7.63
N GLU A 161 -4.93 -2.70 -7.36
CA GLU A 161 -5.44 -2.43 -6.01
C GLU A 161 -5.16 -3.60 -5.07
N SER A 162 -4.73 -3.28 -3.83
CA SER A 162 -4.66 -4.21 -2.71
C SER A 162 -5.88 -4.01 -1.82
N PRO A 163 -6.62 -5.09 -1.45
CA PRO A 163 -7.88 -4.97 -0.72
C PRO A 163 -7.67 -4.32 0.65
N LEU A 164 -8.61 -3.47 1.07
CA LEU A 164 -8.65 -2.88 2.39
C LEU A 164 -9.66 -3.63 3.26
N LEU A 165 -9.29 -3.95 4.49
CA LEU A 165 -10.23 -4.47 5.49
C LEU A 165 -10.76 -3.35 6.36
N VAL A 166 -12.08 -3.29 6.50
CA VAL A 166 -12.76 -2.37 7.40
C VAL A 166 -13.85 -3.12 8.17
N ASP A 167 -13.64 -3.32 9.46
CA ASP A 167 -14.52 -4.12 10.30
C ASP A 167 -14.71 -5.55 9.70
N ASP A 168 -15.92 -5.90 9.30
CA ASP A 168 -16.23 -7.19 8.68
C ASP A 168 -16.30 -7.12 7.14
N LYS A 169 -15.66 -6.13 6.53
CA LYS A 169 -15.75 -5.85 5.08
C LYS A 169 -14.40 -5.91 4.40
N VAL A 170 -14.40 -6.42 3.18
CA VAL A 170 -13.32 -6.30 2.18
C VAL A 170 -13.73 -5.28 1.16
N ILE A 171 -12.93 -4.23 0.99
CA ILE A 171 -13.20 -3.12 0.08
C ILE A 171 -12.46 -3.32 -1.23
N TYR A 172 -13.16 -3.09 -2.34
CA TYR A 172 -12.63 -3.11 -3.70
C TYR A 172 -13.25 -2.00 -4.55
N THR A 173 -12.47 -1.42 -5.47
CA THR A 173 -12.88 -0.32 -6.35
C THR A 173 -12.94 -0.78 -7.82
N PRO A 174 -13.97 -1.53 -8.25
CA PRO A 174 -14.12 -1.98 -9.63
C PRO A 174 -14.30 -0.82 -10.60
N ALA A 175 -14.87 0.29 -10.14
CA ALA A 175 -15.34 1.43 -10.93
C ALA A 175 -16.30 1.01 -12.07
N GLY A 176 -16.58 1.87 -13.05
CA GLY A 176 -17.51 1.57 -14.13
C GLY A 176 -18.87 2.22 -13.97
N HIS A 177 -19.84 1.75 -14.76
CA HIS A 177 -21.15 2.42 -14.82
C HIS A 177 -22.15 1.95 -13.75
N GLN A 178 -21.93 0.81 -13.12
CA GLN A 178 -22.84 0.27 -12.10
C GLN A 178 -22.53 0.85 -10.72
N THR A 179 -21.28 0.76 -10.30
CA THR A 179 -20.82 1.24 -9.00
C THR A 179 -19.38 1.70 -9.08
N THR A 180 -18.94 2.53 -8.12
CA THR A 180 -17.52 2.94 -8.03
C THR A 180 -16.75 2.03 -7.09
N MET A 181 -17.29 1.77 -5.89
CA MET A 181 -16.64 0.96 -4.84
C MET A 181 -17.65 -0.03 -4.26
N VAL A 182 -17.18 -1.15 -3.81
CA VAL A 182 -18.00 -2.20 -3.19
C VAL A 182 -17.37 -2.67 -1.89
N ALA A 183 -18.21 -3.09 -0.95
CA ALA A 183 -17.82 -3.87 0.21
C ALA A 183 -18.39 -5.28 0.11
N LEU A 184 -17.52 -6.24 0.33
CA LEU A 184 -17.89 -7.65 0.46
C LEU A 184 -17.74 -8.06 1.92
N ASP A 185 -18.64 -8.89 2.42
CA ASP A 185 -18.49 -9.52 3.73
C ASP A 185 -17.20 -10.37 3.75
N LYS A 186 -16.33 -10.14 4.72
CA LYS A 186 -15.00 -10.76 4.77
C LYS A 186 -15.04 -12.26 5.02
N TYR A 187 -16.15 -12.81 5.52
CA TYR A 187 -16.31 -14.22 5.84
C TYR A 187 -16.96 -15.01 4.69
N THR A 188 -17.88 -14.37 3.95
CA THR A 188 -18.72 -15.05 2.94
C THR A 188 -18.48 -14.58 1.50
N GLY A 189 -17.93 -13.37 1.30
CA GLY A 189 -17.83 -12.73 0.00
C GLY A 189 -19.15 -12.15 -0.52
N GLU A 190 -20.22 -12.16 0.28
CA GLU A 190 -21.49 -11.54 -0.09
C GLU A 190 -21.35 -10.01 -0.16
N THR A 191 -22.11 -9.38 -1.07
CA THR A 191 -22.10 -7.92 -1.19
C THR A 191 -22.81 -7.30 0.01
N VAL A 192 -22.10 -6.44 0.78
CA VAL A 192 -22.66 -5.68 1.91
C VAL A 192 -23.26 -4.37 1.42
N TRP A 193 -22.50 -3.63 0.62
CA TRP A 193 -22.94 -2.40 -0.01
C TRP A 193 -22.21 -2.12 -1.33
N GLU A 194 -22.85 -1.30 -2.16
CA GLU A 194 -22.30 -0.74 -3.39
C GLU A 194 -22.47 0.78 -3.33
N THR A 195 -21.44 1.54 -3.74
CA THR A 195 -21.58 3.00 -3.86
C THR A 195 -22.38 3.37 -5.09
N GLN A 196 -22.87 4.60 -5.14
CA GLN A 196 -23.27 5.22 -6.40
C GLN A 196 -22.10 5.22 -7.39
N SER A 197 -22.37 5.02 -8.67
CA SER A 197 -21.37 5.11 -9.71
C SER A 197 -21.01 6.57 -10.03
N LEU A 198 -19.70 6.85 -10.10
CA LEU A 198 -19.14 8.07 -10.69
C LEU A 198 -18.94 7.93 -12.22
N ASN A 199 -19.31 6.78 -12.79
CA ASN A 199 -19.10 6.42 -14.20
C ASN A 199 -17.67 6.64 -14.68
N ASP A 200 -16.71 6.24 -13.85
CA ASP A 200 -15.29 6.43 -14.10
C ASP A 200 -14.57 5.08 -14.34
N THR A 201 -13.27 5.10 -14.33
CA THR A 201 -12.37 3.96 -14.53
C THR A 201 -11.54 3.75 -13.26
N SER A 202 -11.31 2.49 -12.84
CA SER A 202 -10.46 2.20 -11.69
C SER A 202 -9.03 2.70 -11.91
N SER A 203 -8.42 3.20 -10.86
CA SER A 203 -7.01 3.57 -10.84
C SER A 203 -6.13 2.39 -10.38
N PHE A 204 -4.88 2.67 -10.07
CA PHE A 204 -3.93 1.71 -9.50
C PHE A 204 -3.67 1.98 -8.01
N ALA A 205 -4.31 3.01 -7.46
CA ALA A 205 -4.22 3.35 -6.05
C ALA A 205 -4.96 2.31 -5.20
N SER A 206 -4.46 2.09 -4.00
CA SER A 206 -5.15 1.27 -2.99
C SER A 206 -5.83 2.17 -1.97
N PRO A 207 -7.04 1.83 -1.51
CA PRO A 207 -7.80 2.64 -0.56
C PRO A 207 -7.13 2.69 0.82
N ILE A 208 -7.40 3.76 1.55
CA ILE A 208 -7.07 3.91 2.98
C ILE A 208 -8.34 4.08 3.81
N LEU A 209 -8.25 3.75 5.10
CA LEU A 209 -9.29 4.08 6.08
C LEU A 209 -8.80 5.25 6.93
N ILE A 210 -9.64 6.26 7.08
CA ILE A 210 -9.38 7.39 7.98
C ILE A 210 -10.50 7.51 9.01
N HIS A 211 -10.14 8.04 10.18
CA HIS A 211 -11.09 8.39 11.24
C HIS A 211 -11.11 9.92 11.38
N PHE A 212 -12.26 10.54 11.12
CA PHE A 212 -12.41 11.99 11.23
C PHE A 212 -13.84 12.37 11.54
N GLY A 213 -14.06 13.34 12.45
CA GLY A 213 -15.41 13.82 12.82
C GLY A 213 -16.33 12.72 13.38
N GLY A 214 -15.76 11.68 14.02
CA GLY A 214 -16.51 10.52 14.51
C GLY A 214 -16.91 9.50 13.44
N LYS A 215 -16.48 9.70 12.19
CA LYS A 215 -16.76 8.82 11.04
C LYS A 215 -15.57 7.93 10.69
N LYS A 216 -15.88 6.78 10.11
CA LYS A 216 -14.93 5.93 9.38
C LYS A 216 -15.12 6.22 7.89
N ILE A 217 -14.12 6.82 7.25
CA ILE A 217 -14.18 7.23 5.84
C ILE A 217 -13.15 6.43 5.06
N ILE A 218 -13.59 5.72 4.03
CA ILE A 218 -12.69 5.06 3.06
C ILE A 218 -12.35 6.09 2.00
N VAL A 219 -11.05 6.33 1.80
CA VAL A 219 -10.57 7.27 0.79
C VAL A 219 -9.84 6.51 -0.31
N ASN A 220 -10.19 6.74 -1.56
CA ASN A 220 -9.49 6.19 -2.71
C ASN A 220 -9.53 7.15 -3.91
N LEU A 221 -8.77 6.80 -4.93
CA LEU A 221 -8.73 7.47 -6.22
C LEU A 221 -9.29 6.56 -7.31
N THR A 222 -10.12 7.10 -8.18
CA THR A 222 -10.35 6.60 -9.53
C THR A 222 -9.45 7.37 -10.51
N ILE A 223 -9.57 7.13 -11.81
CA ILE A 223 -8.77 7.89 -12.79
C ILE A 223 -9.01 9.39 -12.70
N ASN A 224 -10.26 9.82 -12.46
CA ASN A 224 -10.61 11.24 -12.46
C ASN A 224 -10.94 11.79 -11.09
N TYR A 225 -11.32 10.98 -10.11
CA TYR A 225 -11.85 11.45 -8.84
C TYR A 225 -11.04 10.97 -7.64
N LEU A 226 -10.85 11.88 -6.67
CA LEU A 226 -10.64 11.54 -5.27
C LEU A 226 -12.01 11.44 -4.61
N LEU A 227 -12.26 10.37 -3.83
CA LEU A 227 -13.54 10.14 -3.17
C LEU A 227 -13.36 9.71 -1.72
N GLY A 228 -14.29 10.14 -0.86
CA GLY A 228 -14.48 9.67 0.51
C GLY A 228 -15.84 8.99 0.64
N VAL A 229 -15.83 7.77 1.15
CA VAL A 229 -17.00 6.90 1.27
C VAL A 229 -17.22 6.54 2.73
N ASP A 230 -18.44 6.63 3.20
CA ASP A 230 -18.80 6.13 4.53
C ASP A 230 -18.60 4.61 4.58
N ALA A 231 -17.75 4.17 5.49
CA ALA A 231 -17.42 2.75 5.61
C ALA A 231 -18.59 1.88 6.11
N HIS A 232 -19.62 2.50 6.69
CA HIS A 232 -20.78 1.78 7.25
C HIS A 232 -21.74 1.34 6.14
N ASP A 233 -22.12 2.27 5.25
CA ASP A 233 -23.21 2.06 4.28
C ASP A 233 -22.82 2.28 2.82
N GLY A 234 -21.59 2.72 2.53
CA GLY A 234 -21.10 2.95 1.16
C GLY A 234 -21.58 4.26 0.55
N GLN A 235 -22.17 5.18 1.32
CA GLN A 235 -22.52 6.50 0.80
C GLN A 235 -21.26 7.29 0.44
N ILE A 236 -21.19 7.84 -0.78
CA ILE A 236 -20.16 8.81 -1.13
C ILE A 236 -20.44 10.09 -0.36
N ILE A 237 -19.60 10.39 0.62
CA ILE A 237 -19.70 11.60 1.46
C ILE A 237 -19.29 12.82 0.64
N TRP A 238 -18.16 12.69 -0.07
CA TRP A 238 -17.62 13.72 -0.96
C TRP A 238 -16.82 13.09 -2.10
N ASN A 239 -16.70 13.83 -3.19
CA ASN A 239 -15.79 13.54 -4.28
C ASN A 239 -15.27 14.84 -4.89
N VAL A 240 -14.01 14.81 -5.34
CA VAL A 240 -13.38 15.91 -6.05
C VAL A 240 -12.87 15.40 -7.37
N LYS A 241 -13.21 16.11 -8.43
CA LYS A 241 -12.70 15.78 -9.76
C LYS A 241 -11.25 16.26 -9.89
N TYR A 242 -10.33 15.41 -9.40
CA TYR A 242 -8.89 15.67 -9.40
C TYR A 242 -8.36 15.98 -10.82
N SER A 243 -8.96 15.37 -11.82
CA SER A 243 -8.63 15.63 -13.21
C SER A 243 -8.85 17.07 -13.68
N ASP A 244 -9.64 17.85 -12.98
CA ASP A 244 -9.89 19.27 -13.33
C ASP A 244 -8.89 20.21 -12.63
N ILE A 245 -8.11 19.73 -11.68
CA ILE A 245 -7.01 20.48 -11.06
C ILE A 245 -5.81 20.46 -12.03
N GLN A 246 -5.66 21.53 -12.77
CA GLN A 246 -4.67 21.64 -13.85
C GLN A 246 -3.38 22.29 -13.35
N THR A 247 -2.30 21.98 -14.06
CA THR A 247 -1.01 22.68 -13.97
C THR A 247 -0.75 23.51 -15.22
N PRO A 248 0.12 24.53 -15.15
CA PRO A 248 0.59 25.25 -16.33
C PRO A 248 1.31 24.36 -17.36
N THR A 249 1.87 23.23 -16.92
CA THR A 249 2.66 22.30 -17.74
C THR A 249 1.88 21.06 -18.18
N PHE A 250 0.57 21.01 -17.90
CA PHE A 250 -0.26 19.85 -18.21
C PHE A 250 -0.26 19.48 -19.70
N HIS A 251 0.16 18.27 -19.98
CA HIS A 251 0.09 17.69 -21.31
C HIS A 251 -1.24 16.95 -21.49
N LEU A 252 -2.15 17.46 -22.32
CA LEU A 252 -3.48 16.89 -22.60
C LEU A 252 -3.45 15.41 -23.03
N TRP A 253 -2.32 14.91 -23.53
CA TRP A 253 -2.12 13.52 -23.94
C TRP A 253 -1.57 12.62 -22.83
N ALA A 254 -1.11 13.19 -21.72
CA ALA A 254 -0.53 12.40 -20.63
C ALA A 254 -1.65 11.52 -19.99
N PRO A 255 -1.42 10.21 -19.88
CA PRO A 255 -2.40 9.34 -19.26
C PRO A 255 -2.55 9.71 -17.78
N ARG A 256 -3.78 9.78 -17.30
CA ARG A 256 -4.05 9.94 -15.88
C ARG A 256 -3.97 8.58 -15.22
N ASN A 257 -2.90 8.34 -14.49
CA ASN A 257 -2.64 7.06 -13.84
C ASN A 257 -2.41 7.30 -12.35
N ASN A 258 -3.47 7.38 -11.58
CA ASN A 258 -3.34 7.49 -10.14
C ASN A 258 -2.84 6.17 -9.57
N THR A 259 -1.56 6.11 -9.24
CA THR A 259 -0.89 4.94 -8.68
C THR A 259 -0.59 5.11 -7.20
N ILE A 260 -0.70 6.35 -6.70
CA ILE A 260 -0.28 6.72 -5.36
C ILE A 260 -1.44 6.59 -4.41
N THR A 261 -1.25 5.81 -3.35
CA THR A 261 -2.17 5.71 -2.22
C THR A 261 -2.28 7.08 -1.53
N PRO A 262 -3.50 7.59 -1.25
CA PRO A 262 -3.65 8.85 -0.54
C PRO A 262 -2.88 8.85 0.78
N LEU A 263 -2.20 9.94 1.12
CA LEU A 263 -1.48 10.10 2.37
C LEU A 263 -2.29 10.97 3.32
N TYR A 264 -2.67 10.43 4.46
CA TYR A 264 -3.51 11.11 5.44
C TYR A 264 -2.74 11.43 6.72
N HIS A 265 -2.95 12.62 7.27
CA HIS A 265 -2.53 12.97 8.62
C HIS A 265 -3.37 14.11 9.18
N ASP A 266 -3.97 13.89 10.33
CA ASP A 266 -4.67 14.91 11.15
C ASP A 266 -5.64 15.80 10.36
N GLY A 267 -6.55 15.18 9.61
CA GLY A 267 -7.56 15.88 8.81
C GLY A 267 -7.07 16.44 7.47
N TYR A 268 -5.83 16.16 7.09
CA TYR A 268 -5.26 16.55 5.81
C TYR A 268 -4.99 15.34 4.94
N LEU A 269 -5.27 15.46 3.65
CA LEU A 269 -5.07 14.42 2.62
C LEU A 269 -4.17 14.97 1.52
N PHE A 270 -3.04 14.33 1.31
CA PHE A 270 -2.18 14.60 0.16
C PHE A 270 -2.35 13.52 -0.89
N ILE A 271 -2.52 13.93 -2.15
CA ILE A 271 -2.55 13.05 -3.31
C ILE A 271 -1.60 13.58 -4.39
N THR A 272 -1.07 12.69 -5.20
CA THR A 272 -0.21 13.01 -6.32
C THR A 272 -0.31 11.92 -7.39
N SER A 273 0.09 12.24 -8.61
CA SER A 273 0.14 11.33 -9.74
C SER A 273 1.24 11.81 -10.69
N GLY A 274 1.96 10.92 -11.31
CA GLY A 274 2.98 11.26 -12.30
C GLY A 274 2.43 11.96 -13.54
N TYR A 275 3.26 12.14 -14.56
CA TYR A 275 2.87 12.74 -15.84
C TYR A 275 2.50 14.22 -15.75
N ASP A 276 3.26 15.01 -14.98
CA ASP A 276 3.03 16.44 -14.75
C ASP A 276 1.71 16.78 -14.05
N HIS A 277 1.07 15.80 -13.38
CA HIS A 277 -0.08 16.07 -12.53
C HIS A 277 0.37 16.56 -11.15
N VAL A 278 -0.14 17.69 -10.72
CA VAL A 278 0.25 18.29 -9.43
C VAL A 278 -0.05 17.38 -8.24
N GLY A 279 0.83 17.42 -7.25
CA GLY A 279 0.51 17.07 -5.88
C GLY A 279 -0.51 18.08 -5.31
N VAL A 280 -1.52 17.59 -4.61
CA VAL A 280 -2.59 18.43 -4.02
C VAL A 280 -2.82 18.06 -2.57
N MET A 281 -2.83 19.06 -1.72
CA MET A 281 -3.25 18.94 -0.32
C MET A 281 -4.70 19.36 -0.20
N PHE A 282 -5.49 18.52 0.44
CA PHE A 282 -6.85 18.80 0.87
C PHE A 282 -6.95 18.80 2.39
N LYS A 283 -7.88 19.57 2.92
CA LYS A 283 -8.28 19.59 4.32
C LYS A 283 -9.72 19.12 4.44
N LEU A 284 -9.99 18.18 5.32
CA LEU A 284 -11.33 17.78 5.70
C LEU A 284 -12.03 18.92 6.47
N THR A 285 -13.33 19.08 6.28
CA THR A 285 -14.16 19.97 7.10
C THR A 285 -14.30 19.41 8.51
N ASP A 286 -14.77 20.23 9.46
CA ASP A 286 -14.89 19.86 10.88
C ASP A 286 -15.69 18.57 11.13
N GLU A 287 -16.64 18.25 10.25
CA GLU A 287 -17.46 17.03 10.35
C GLU A 287 -17.08 15.94 9.35
N GLY A 288 -16.09 16.17 8.50
CA GLY A 288 -15.66 15.20 7.46
C GLY A 288 -16.66 15.04 6.31
N ASN A 289 -17.62 15.98 6.16
CA ASN A 289 -18.65 15.92 5.12
C ASN A 289 -18.21 16.54 3.79
N ASP A 290 -17.07 17.24 3.78
CA ASP A 290 -16.51 17.87 2.58
C ASP A 290 -15.01 18.01 2.73
N ILE A 291 -14.31 18.30 1.63
CA ILE A 291 -12.88 18.58 1.62
C ILE A 291 -12.61 19.86 0.82
N GLN A 292 -11.61 20.62 1.25
CA GLN A 292 -11.17 21.85 0.62
C GLN A 292 -9.72 21.75 0.19
N GLN A 293 -9.43 22.20 -1.04
CA GLN A 293 -8.05 22.32 -1.51
C GLN A 293 -7.30 23.38 -0.69
N VAL A 294 -6.11 23.03 -0.21
CA VAL A 294 -5.26 23.94 0.58
C VAL A 294 -4.13 24.50 -0.27
N TRP A 295 -3.35 23.63 -0.90
CA TRP A 295 -2.25 24.00 -1.78
C TRP A 295 -2.04 22.96 -2.88
N THR A 296 -1.25 23.34 -3.89
CA THR A 296 -0.74 22.45 -4.93
C THR A 296 0.77 22.56 -5.04
N ASN A 297 1.42 21.48 -5.44
CA ASN A 297 2.85 21.44 -5.69
C ASN A 297 3.13 20.76 -7.03
N SER A 298 3.88 21.40 -7.90
CA SER A 298 4.20 20.89 -9.24
C SER A 298 5.50 20.06 -9.29
N THR A 299 6.26 20.04 -8.22
CA THR A 299 7.53 19.29 -8.17
C THR A 299 7.31 17.83 -7.82
N LEU A 300 6.46 17.55 -6.80
CA LEU A 300 6.21 16.19 -6.32
C LEU A 300 5.03 15.56 -7.05
N ASP A 301 5.24 15.18 -8.30
CA ASP A 301 4.31 14.43 -9.14
C ASP A 301 4.71 12.95 -9.23
N CYS A 302 4.60 12.25 -8.11
CA CYS A 302 5.07 10.88 -7.96
C CYS A 302 4.34 9.88 -8.86
N HIS A 303 5.11 9.02 -9.56
CA HIS A 303 4.54 8.06 -10.53
C HIS A 303 4.24 6.68 -9.91
N HIS A 304 5.26 5.90 -9.49
CA HIS A 304 5.07 4.56 -8.90
C HIS A 304 5.58 4.46 -7.46
N GLY A 305 6.51 5.34 -7.09
CA GLY A 305 7.35 5.21 -5.91
C GLY A 305 6.63 5.42 -4.58
N GLN A 306 5.39 5.91 -4.60
CA GLN A 306 4.66 6.35 -3.41
C GLN A 306 5.33 7.56 -2.71
N VAL A 307 4.72 8.03 -1.65
CA VAL A 307 5.23 9.11 -0.82
C VAL A 307 5.12 8.72 0.64
N VAL A 308 5.98 9.27 1.49
CA VAL A 308 5.93 9.11 2.95
C VAL A 308 6.00 10.47 3.63
N ARG A 309 5.39 10.57 4.81
CA ARG A 309 5.51 11.74 5.67
C ARG A 309 6.40 11.41 6.86
N VAL A 310 7.44 12.23 7.08
CA VAL A 310 8.27 12.16 8.28
C VAL A 310 8.36 13.57 8.87
N GLY A 311 7.93 13.72 10.11
CA GLY A 311 7.85 15.05 10.74
C GLY A 311 6.88 15.98 9.98
N GLN A 312 7.37 17.12 9.53
CA GLN A 312 6.60 18.13 8.79
C GLN A 312 6.79 18.04 7.26
N TYR A 313 7.42 16.99 6.76
CA TYR A 313 7.79 16.92 5.35
C TYR A 313 7.24 15.67 4.67
N ILE A 314 6.92 15.83 3.39
CA ILE A 314 6.58 14.75 2.47
C ILE A 314 7.83 14.45 1.63
N TYR A 315 8.20 13.18 1.58
CA TYR A 315 9.31 12.68 0.77
C TYR A 315 8.78 11.74 -0.30
N GLY A 316 9.33 11.83 -1.49
CA GLY A 316 8.98 10.99 -2.62
C GLY A 316 9.85 11.27 -3.83
N THR A 317 9.39 10.86 -4.99
CA THR A 317 10.06 11.15 -6.26
C THR A 317 9.12 11.84 -7.22
N ASN A 318 9.67 12.63 -8.15
CA ASN A 318 8.89 13.18 -9.25
C ASN A 318 8.98 12.33 -10.53
N TRP A 319 8.19 12.70 -11.52
CA TRP A 319 8.23 12.15 -12.86
C TRP A 319 8.74 13.23 -13.84
N ILE A 320 9.92 13.02 -14.41
CA ILE A 320 10.44 13.84 -15.51
C ILE A 320 10.07 13.18 -16.83
N ASP A 321 10.26 11.88 -16.90
CA ASP A 321 9.78 11.00 -17.96
C ASP A 321 9.63 9.55 -17.45
N ASN A 322 9.30 8.61 -18.34
CA ASN A 322 9.13 7.20 -17.96
C ASN A 322 10.43 6.52 -17.47
N ARG A 323 11.58 7.17 -17.60
CA ARG A 323 12.90 6.62 -17.24
C ARG A 323 13.61 7.42 -16.17
N THR A 324 13.24 8.68 -15.98
CA THR A 324 13.93 9.62 -15.11
C THR A 324 12.98 10.30 -14.14
N GLY A 325 13.52 10.71 -13.02
CA GLY A 325 12.88 11.47 -11.98
C GLY A 325 13.85 11.72 -10.83
N ASN A 326 13.57 12.70 -10.02
CA ASN A 326 14.38 13.16 -8.90
C ASN A 326 13.72 12.84 -7.56
N TRP A 327 14.51 12.82 -6.50
CA TRP A 327 14.06 12.69 -5.12
C TRP A 327 13.70 14.05 -4.57
N CYS A 328 12.51 14.17 -4.00
CA CYS A 328 11.91 15.44 -3.61
C CYS A 328 11.51 15.46 -2.14
N CYS A 329 11.58 16.65 -1.55
CA CYS A 329 11.01 16.97 -0.24
C CYS A 329 10.10 18.18 -0.37
N VAL A 330 8.91 18.11 0.24
CA VAL A 330 7.89 19.16 0.23
C VAL A 330 7.41 19.41 1.66
N ASP A 331 7.24 20.65 2.06
CA ASP A 331 6.65 21.00 3.34
C ASP A 331 5.16 20.64 3.38
N TRP A 332 4.76 19.90 4.41
CA TRP A 332 3.39 19.41 4.59
C TRP A 332 2.35 20.53 4.72
N ASN A 333 2.72 21.63 5.37
CA ASN A 333 1.78 22.70 5.69
C ASN A 333 1.63 23.71 4.56
N THR A 334 2.74 24.01 3.87
CA THR A 334 2.80 25.09 2.88
C THR A 334 2.77 24.61 1.44
N GLY A 335 3.19 23.36 1.19
CA GLY A 335 3.39 22.82 -0.16
C GLY A 335 4.67 23.35 -0.82
N GLU A 336 5.55 24.03 -0.09
CA GLU A 336 6.83 24.53 -0.61
C GLU A 336 7.77 23.36 -0.90
N THR A 337 8.41 23.38 -2.07
CA THR A 337 9.47 22.42 -2.41
C THR A 337 10.74 22.80 -1.65
N MET A 338 11.17 21.91 -0.76
CA MET A 338 12.38 22.08 0.03
C MET A 338 13.61 21.73 -0.79
N TYR A 339 13.57 20.61 -1.50
CA TYR A 339 14.60 20.23 -2.46
C TYR A 339 14.04 19.31 -3.56
N GLU A 340 14.77 19.27 -4.66
CA GLU A 340 14.68 18.31 -5.76
C GLU A 340 16.11 17.90 -6.12
N LYS A 341 16.43 16.59 -5.97
CA LYS A 341 17.79 16.06 -6.08
C LYS A 341 17.85 14.85 -6.97
N GLU A 342 18.78 14.85 -7.89
CA GLU A 342 19.09 13.69 -8.71
C GLU A 342 19.87 12.65 -7.89
N TRP A 343 19.39 11.41 -7.91
CA TRP A 343 20.14 10.23 -7.47
C TRP A 343 19.66 9.04 -8.30
N TYR A 344 20.44 8.69 -9.33
CA TYR A 344 20.07 7.73 -10.39
C TYR A 344 18.75 8.08 -11.08
N THR A 345 17.62 7.60 -10.56
CA THR A 345 16.27 7.96 -11.03
C THR A 345 15.24 7.83 -9.90
N LYS A 346 13.96 7.99 -10.23
CA LYS A 346 12.85 7.82 -9.31
C LYS A 346 12.77 6.39 -8.78
N GLY A 347 12.00 6.17 -7.71
CA GLY A 347 11.86 4.86 -7.10
C GLY A 347 10.89 4.85 -5.93
N SER A 348 10.85 3.73 -5.23
CA SER A 348 9.99 3.50 -4.07
C SER A 348 10.61 4.06 -2.79
N ILE A 349 9.76 4.52 -1.88
CA ILE A 349 10.17 5.07 -0.59
C ILE A 349 9.30 4.53 0.54
N ILE A 350 9.94 4.15 1.63
CA ILE A 350 9.33 3.84 2.92
C ILE A 350 10.12 4.50 4.04
N ALA A 351 9.55 4.57 5.24
CA ALA A 351 10.22 5.10 6.41
C ALA A 351 10.13 4.14 7.61
N ALA A 352 11.19 4.06 8.39
CA ALA A 352 11.24 3.34 9.65
C ALA A 352 12.32 3.93 10.54
N ASP A 353 12.12 3.92 11.86
CA ASP A 353 13.11 4.35 12.86
C ASP A 353 13.79 5.70 12.52
N ASN A 354 12.99 6.68 12.09
CA ASN A 354 13.44 8.02 11.65
C ASN A 354 14.45 8.01 10.48
N MET A 355 14.42 7.01 9.62
CA MET A 355 15.19 6.96 8.38
C MET A 355 14.27 6.72 7.19
N LEU A 356 14.71 7.16 6.00
CA LEU A 356 14.08 6.85 4.72
C LEU A 356 14.85 5.70 4.06
N TYR A 357 14.12 4.77 3.47
CA TYR A 357 14.61 3.64 2.71
C TYR A 357 14.16 3.84 1.26
N CYS A 358 15.11 4.18 0.39
CA CYS A 358 14.86 4.62 -0.98
C CYS A 358 15.34 3.56 -1.97
N TYR A 359 14.43 3.03 -2.79
CA TYR A 359 14.70 1.95 -3.75
C TYR A 359 14.49 2.42 -5.18
N GLU A 360 15.57 2.64 -5.92
CA GLU A 360 15.58 3.14 -7.29
C GLU A 360 15.07 2.08 -8.28
N GLU A 361 14.19 2.49 -9.20
CA GLU A 361 13.33 1.58 -9.99
C GLU A 361 14.01 0.89 -11.19
N ARG A 362 15.19 1.33 -11.64
CA ARG A 362 15.81 0.82 -12.88
C ARG A 362 17.01 -0.07 -12.67
N ARG A 363 17.87 0.27 -11.73
CA ARG A 363 19.16 -0.41 -11.49
C ARG A 363 19.20 -1.12 -10.17
N GLY A 364 18.17 -0.93 -9.34
CA GLY A 364 18.06 -1.55 -8.03
C GLY A 364 18.99 -0.94 -6.98
N ASN A 365 19.41 0.32 -7.15
CA ASN A 365 20.14 1.01 -6.10
C ASN A 365 19.21 1.24 -4.89
N PHE A 366 19.70 0.93 -3.71
CA PHE A 366 18.97 1.05 -2.47
C PHE A 366 19.73 1.94 -1.48
N ALA A 367 19.11 3.01 -0.97
CA ALA A 367 19.76 3.96 -0.08
C ALA A 367 19.05 4.06 1.26
N LEU A 368 19.84 4.20 2.32
CA LEU A 368 19.44 4.71 3.62
C LEU A 368 19.69 6.21 3.63
N VAL A 369 18.62 6.98 3.86
CA VAL A 369 18.65 8.43 3.76
C VAL A 369 18.20 9.05 5.08
N GLU A 370 18.92 10.02 5.58
CA GLU A 370 18.52 10.81 6.76
C GLU A 370 17.43 11.82 6.33
N PRO A 371 16.23 11.80 6.95
CA PRO A 371 15.20 12.78 6.67
C PRO A 371 15.68 14.19 7.01
N SER A 372 15.73 15.07 6.02
CA SER A 372 16.11 16.49 6.17
C SER A 372 15.35 17.32 5.13
N PRO A 373 14.94 18.56 5.43
CA PRO A 373 14.44 19.47 4.41
C PRO A 373 15.54 20.12 3.57
N ASP A 374 16.79 20.05 4.02
CA ASP A 374 17.88 20.82 3.41
C ASP A 374 18.50 20.08 2.21
N ASP A 375 18.55 18.73 2.27
CA ASP A 375 19.19 17.92 1.23
C ASP A 375 18.75 16.45 1.28
N PHE A 376 18.92 15.75 0.15
CA PHE A 376 18.79 14.29 0.05
C PHE A 376 20.07 13.63 0.58
N LYS A 377 20.16 13.49 1.89
CA LYS A 377 21.38 13.07 2.59
C LYS A 377 21.47 11.54 2.67
N ILE A 378 22.16 10.95 1.71
CA ILE A 378 22.45 9.51 1.69
C ILE A 378 23.50 9.19 2.76
N ILE A 379 23.19 8.23 3.64
CA ILE A 379 24.08 7.71 4.67
C ILE A 379 24.83 6.48 4.15
N SER A 380 24.11 5.57 3.54
CA SER A 380 24.66 4.34 2.97
C SER A 380 23.85 3.91 1.75
N SER A 381 24.44 3.17 0.83
CA SER A 381 23.71 2.60 -0.30
C SER A 381 24.35 1.30 -0.76
N PHE A 382 23.54 0.41 -1.33
CA PHE A 382 23.99 -0.82 -1.96
C PHE A 382 23.14 -1.10 -3.20
N ARG A 383 23.44 -2.19 -3.91
CA ARG A 383 22.70 -2.55 -5.11
C ARG A 383 22.06 -3.92 -4.97
N VAL A 384 20.75 -4.00 -5.23
CA VAL A 384 19.98 -5.24 -5.35
C VAL A 384 20.24 -5.83 -6.73
N THR A 385 20.76 -7.05 -6.80
CA THR A 385 21.17 -7.72 -8.05
C THR A 385 20.30 -8.91 -8.40
N GLU A 386 19.64 -9.53 -7.42
CA GLU A 386 18.81 -10.71 -7.61
C GLU A 386 17.45 -10.37 -8.21
N GLY A 387 16.86 -11.30 -8.95
CA GLY A 387 15.55 -11.15 -9.58
C GLY A 387 15.59 -10.57 -11.00
N MET A 388 14.41 -10.24 -11.53
CA MET A 388 14.26 -9.75 -12.91
C MET A 388 13.12 -8.73 -13.06
N GLY A 389 13.21 -7.89 -14.09
CA GLY A 389 12.21 -6.88 -14.40
C GLY A 389 12.47 -5.52 -13.74
N PRO A 390 11.47 -4.65 -13.63
CA PRO A 390 11.61 -3.36 -12.95
C PRO A 390 11.57 -3.51 -11.43
N HIS A 391 12.26 -2.62 -10.72
CA HIS A 391 12.30 -2.56 -9.25
C HIS A 391 11.14 -1.70 -8.71
N TRP A 392 9.89 -2.13 -8.95
CA TRP A 392 8.70 -1.36 -8.61
C TRP A 392 8.01 -1.77 -7.30
N ALA A 393 8.36 -2.95 -6.77
CA ALA A 393 7.78 -3.40 -5.51
C ALA A 393 8.23 -2.51 -4.34
N GLN A 394 7.28 -2.15 -3.47
CA GLN A 394 7.61 -1.42 -2.25
C GLN A 394 8.33 -2.34 -1.27
N PRO A 395 9.44 -1.91 -0.66
CA PRO A 395 10.09 -2.65 0.42
C PRO A 395 9.18 -2.77 1.65
N VAL A 396 9.44 -3.76 2.48
CA VAL A 396 8.76 -3.98 3.77
C VAL A 396 9.79 -4.16 4.86
N ILE A 397 9.55 -3.60 6.04
CA ILE A 397 10.36 -3.86 7.22
C ILE A 397 9.46 -4.50 8.28
N HIS A 398 9.91 -5.61 8.85
CA HIS A 398 9.20 -6.32 9.91
C HIS A 398 10.18 -7.01 10.85
N ASN A 399 10.09 -6.72 12.14
CA ASN A 399 10.96 -7.27 13.20
C ASN A 399 12.46 -7.15 12.89
N GLY A 400 12.89 -5.97 12.41
CA GLY A 400 14.28 -5.69 12.10
C GLY A 400 14.79 -6.30 10.78
N VAL A 401 13.93 -6.93 9.99
CA VAL A 401 14.29 -7.51 8.68
C VAL A 401 13.70 -6.67 7.55
N LEU A 402 14.54 -6.31 6.59
CA LEU A 402 14.15 -5.64 5.35
C LEU A 402 13.89 -6.68 4.26
N TYR A 403 12.67 -6.70 3.75
CA TYR A 403 12.25 -7.53 2.64
C TYR A 403 12.19 -6.70 1.36
N ILE A 404 12.96 -7.11 0.35
CA ILE A 404 12.98 -6.47 -0.98
C ILE A 404 12.54 -7.48 -2.02
N ARG A 405 11.50 -7.16 -2.78
CA ARG A 405 11.08 -7.94 -3.92
C ARG A 405 11.59 -7.32 -5.23
N HIS A 406 12.10 -8.17 -6.12
CA HIS A 406 12.41 -7.81 -7.50
C HIS A 406 11.93 -8.90 -8.45
N GLY A 407 10.78 -8.65 -9.08
CA GLY A 407 10.16 -9.61 -9.99
C GLY A 407 9.85 -10.95 -9.35
N ASN A 408 10.61 -11.99 -9.71
CA ASN A 408 10.45 -13.35 -9.17
C ASN A 408 11.17 -13.59 -7.85
N ALA A 409 12.09 -12.71 -7.46
CA ALA A 409 12.90 -12.91 -6.26
C ALA A 409 12.43 -12.07 -5.07
N LEU A 410 12.55 -12.63 -3.88
CA LEU A 410 12.43 -11.95 -2.59
C LEU A 410 13.72 -12.14 -1.81
N MET A 411 14.25 -11.06 -1.30
CA MET A 411 15.45 -11.01 -0.49
C MET A 411 15.12 -10.52 0.90
N ALA A 412 15.77 -11.08 1.93
CA ALA A 412 15.68 -10.62 3.31
C ALA A 412 17.06 -10.16 3.80
N TYR A 413 17.10 -8.98 4.41
CA TYR A 413 18.32 -8.37 4.94
C TYR A 413 18.15 -8.06 6.42
N ASP A 414 19.17 -8.34 7.23
CA ASP A 414 19.18 -7.99 8.66
C ASP A 414 19.50 -6.51 8.85
N LEU A 415 18.61 -5.80 9.51
CA LEU A 415 18.79 -4.38 9.88
C LEU A 415 19.17 -4.19 11.36
N THR A 416 19.36 -5.27 12.13
CA THR A 416 19.61 -5.19 13.59
C THR A 416 21.05 -5.48 13.98
N SER A 417 21.77 -6.27 13.17
CA SER A 417 23.15 -6.68 13.49
C SER A 417 24.12 -5.53 13.21
N SER A 418 24.85 -5.11 14.22
CA SER A 418 26.14 -4.47 13.99
C SER A 418 27.08 -5.56 13.49
N LEU A 419 27.50 -5.50 12.23
CA LEU A 419 28.58 -6.34 11.73
C LEU A 419 29.80 -6.17 12.66
N PRO A 420 30.49 -7.28 12.99
CA PRO A 420 31.60 -7.28 13.95
C PRO A 420 32.77 -6.40 13.54
#